data_8a7da6d29ecd0c38505ac5e133db5efe
#
_entry.id   8a7da6d29ecd0c38505ac5e133db5efe
#
_cell.length_a   1.000
_cell.length_b   1.000
_cell.length_c   1.000
_cell.angle_alpha   90.00
_cell.angle_beta   90.00
_cell.angle_gamma   90.00
#
_symmetry.space_group_name_H-M   'P 1'
#
loop_
_entity.id
_entity.type
_entity.pdbx_description
1 polymer ?
#
loop_
_entity_poly.entity_id
_entity_poly.type
_entity_poly.pdbx_seq_one_letter_code
_entity_poly.pdbx_strand_id
1 'polypeptide(L)'
;MRHFVTTLALPIVLAACAGSPEVETEPTAEVPEAVETAETSEPAAEPAKQLPDNSSLPSILVTPAQNGKGISELQVVQNNPMARAMMEAVNEYLTKKLYDVKSLEGDANLNSVVQMQNDIAETDEDLSYLASLALGADVYIKFSGNVKPGAISVDLNAYESSTARLLGSESAMDDDCGGNDQTAIAECLHKAARRAMPQLEKKIKAYWQKDLEQGVQYKVIMNIKGEFDEEEIEDLHDDIATGLKKAFKRVNVNVMTAKTIDAIIYADGNEFPDSQSVYSAIRGMLKGKGQTKKINLTRKLILMDIE
;
A
#
# COMPACT_ATOMS: atom_id res chain seq x y z
N MET A 1 -35.22 -24.74 -32.93
CA MET A 1 -35.27 -26.06 -32.29
C MET A 1 -34.74 -25.94 -30.88
N ARG A 2 -35.71 -26.08 -30.04
CA ARG A 2 -35.85 -26.71 -28.72
C ARG A 2 -34.96 -26.23 -27.58
N HIS A 3 -35.65 -25.54 -26.70
CA HIS A 3 -35.41 -25.21 -25.31
C HIS A 3 -34.98 -26.40 -24.45
N PHE A 4 -34.06 -26.15 -23.47
CA PHE A 4 -34.09 -26.88 -22.21
C PHE A 4 -33.83 -25.86 -21.08
N VAL A 5 -34.90 -25.58 -20.37
CA VAL A 5 -34.93 -24.90 -19.06
C VAL A 5 -34.86 -26.01 -18.03
N THR A 6 -33.84 -25.99 -17.16
CA THR A 6 -33.81 -26.85 -15.97
C THR A 6 -33.80 -25.97 -14.73
N THR A 7 -34.98 -25.90 -14.13
CA THR A 7 -35.25 -25.28 -12.83
C THR A 7 -34.84 -26.29 -11.74
N LEU A 8 -33.91 -25.92 -10.86
CA LEU A 8 -33.61 -26.67 -9.64
C LEU A 8 -34.14 -25.90 -8.45
N ALA A 9 -35.14 -26.42 -7.82
CA ALA A 9 -35.73 -25.96 -6.56
C ALA A 9 -34.97 -26.61 -5.39
N LEU A 10 -34.56 -25.83 -4.40
CA LEU A 10 -33.97 -26.30 -3.15
C LEU A 10 -34.92 -25.96 -1.99
N PRO A 11 -35.27 -26.89 -1.10
CA PRO A 11 -36.25 -26.65 -0.05
C PRO A 11 -35.59 -25.97 1.17
N ILE A 12 -36.34 -25.03 1.73
CA ILE A 12 -36.11 -24.35 3.01
C ILE A 12 -36.54 -25.31 4.15
N VAL A 13 -35.64 -25.56 5.07
CA VAL A 13 -35.99 -26.21 6.36
C VAL A 13 -36.00 -25.13 7.43
N LEU A 14 -37.21 -24.82 7.91
CA LEU A 14 -37.45 -24.08 9.16
C LEU A 14 -37.35 -25.08 10.34
N ALA A 15 -36.51 -24.77 11.30
CA ALA A 15 -36.60 -25.37 12.64
C ALA A 15 -36.84 -24.27 13.68
N ALA A 16 -38.05 -24.23 14.16
CA ALA A 16 -38.44 -23.49 15.34
C ALA A 16 -38.26 -24.39 16.57
N CYS A 17 -37.66 -23.86 17.65
CA CYS A 17 -37.86 -24.38 19.00
C CYS A 17 -37.95 -23.23 19.97
N ALA A 18 -39.16 -23.08 20.51
CA ALA A 18 -39.50 -22.28 21.66
C ALA A 18 -39.20 -23.07 22.97
N GLY A 19 -38.99 -22.35 24.05
CA GLY A 19 -39.00 -22.94 25.39
C GLY A 19 -38.35 -22.05 26.44
N SER A 20 -39.11 -21.12 27.04
CA SER A 20 -38.88 -20.66 28.41
C SER A 20 -39.55 -21.65 29.39
N PRO A 21 -39.11 -21.76 30.68
CA PRO A 21 -39.88 -21.08 31.70
C PRO A 21 -39.04 -20.40 32.81
N GLU A 22 -39.66 -19.37 33.40
CA GLU A 22 -39.42 -18.76 34.70
C GLU A 22 -39.45 -19.77 35.87
N VAL A 23 -38.68 -19.51 36.92
CA VAL A 23 -39.10 -19.69 38.33
C VAL A 23 -38.34 -18.73 39.25
N GLU A 24 -39.09 -17.97 40.01
CA GLU A 24 -38.80 -17.15 41.18
C GLU A 24 -38.05 -17.89 42.33
N THR A 25 -37.29 -17.21 43.14
CA THR A 25 -37.58 -16.79 44.53
C THR A 25 -36.27 -16.44 45.27
N GLU A 26 -36.23 -15.26 45.87
CA GLU A 26 -35.43 -14.90 47.06
C GLU A 26 -35.92 -15.64 48.31
N PRO A 27 -35.22 -15.66 49.49
CA PRO A 27 -34.65 -14.50 50.17
C PRO A 27 -33.38 -14.73 51.04
N THR A 28 -32.69 -13.62 51.33
CA THR A 28 -32.09 -13.15 52.60
C THR A 28 -31.32 -14.09 53.54
N ALA A 29 -30.04 -13.79 53.82
CA ALA A 29 -29.50 -13.56 55.18
C ALA A 29 -27.99 -13.28 55.20
N GLU A 30 -27.65 -12.18 55.82
CA GLU A 30 -26.53 -11.88 56.75
C GLU A 30 -25.06 -12.01 56.34
N VAL A 31 -24.41 -10.85 56.48
CA VAL A 31 -22.96 -10.55 56.53
C VAL A 31 -22.36 -11.17 57.82
N PRO A 32 -21.07 -11.59 57.82
CA PRO A 32 -20.11 -10.73 58.52
C PRO A 32 -18.80 -10.46 57.75
N GLU A 33 -18.27 -9.27 58.07
CA GLU A 33 -16.94 -8.73 57.80
C GLU A 33 -15.79 -9.70 58.01
N ALA A 34 -14.89 -9.77 57.06
CA ALA A 34 -13.47 -9.92 57.32
C ALA A 34 -12.68 -9.24 56.21
N VAL A 35 -12.05 -8.14 56.58
CA VAL A 35 -11.07 -7.41 55.82
C VAL A 35 -9.84 -8.28 55.65
N GLU A 36 -9.49 -8.61 54.39
CA GLU A 36 -8.15 -9.05 54.07
C GLU A 36 -7.75 -8.37 52.75
N THR A 37 -6.94 -7.35 52.90
CA THR A 37 -6.26 -6.60 51.87
C THR A 37 -5.32 -7.53 51.14
N ALA A 38 -5.76 -8.08 50.01
CA ALA A 38 -4.84 -8.64 49.00
C ALA A 38 -4.43 -7.50 48.05
N GLU A 39 -3.21 -7.02 48.21
CA GLU A 39 -2.51 -6.22 47.23
C GLU A 39 -2.42 -7.04 45.93
N THR A 40 -3.34 -6.75 45.00
CA THR A 40 -3.21 -7.17 43.61
C THR A 40 -2.15 -6.28 42.98
N SER A 41 -0.93 -6.77 42.95
CA SER A 41 0.11 -6.20 42.11
C SER A 41 -0.34 -6.27 40.65
N GLU A 42 -0.82 -5.14 40.12
CA GLU A 42 -0.95 -4.92 38.68
C GLU A 42 0.42 -5.26 38.04
N PRO A 43 0.46 -6.11 37.00
CA PRO A 43 1.69 -6.27 36.24
C PRO A 43 2.03 -4.89 35.65
N ALA A 44 3.20 -4.37 36.04
CA ALA A 44 3.74 -3.14 35.52
C ALA A 44 3.65 -3.21 33.99
N ALA A 45 2.86 -2.32 33.40
CA ALA A 45 2.80 -2.13 31.97
C ALA A 45 4.23 -1.87 31.52
N GLU A 46 4.77 -2.75 30.68
CA GLU A 46 6.04 -2.50 30.00
C GLU A 46 5.98 -1.08 29.43
N PRO A 47 7.01 -0.24 29.65
CA PRO A 47 7.03 1.09 29.09
C PRO A 47 6.89 0.95 27.57
N ALA A 48 5.78 1.45 27.02
CA ALA A 48 5.57 1.53 25.61
C ALA A 48 6.86 2.12 25.02
N LYS A 49 7.58 1.35 24.18
CA LYS A 49 8.76 1.82 23.46
C LYS A 49 8.34 3.11 22.79
N GLN A 50 8.83 4.23 23.32
CA GLN A 50 8.68 5.52 22.66
C GLN A 50 9.31 5.35 21.28
N LEU A 51 8.49 5.39 20.25
CA LEU A 51 8.94 5.48 18.86
C LEU A 51 9.93 6.65 18.80
N PRO A 52 11.06 6.51 18.10
CA PRO A 52 11.94 7.62 17.88
C PRO A 52 11.10 8.76 17.29
N ASP A 53 11.20 9.92 17.89
CA ASP A 53 10.35 11.12 17.71
C ASP A 53 10.46 11.72 16.29
N ASN A 54 11.02 10.98 15.34
CA ASN A 54 11.20 11.34 13.95
C ASN A 54 11.16 10.13 13.01
N SER A 55 10.50 9.04 13.34
CA SER A 55 10.11 8.07 12.34
C SER A 55 9.09 8.77 11.44
N SER A 56 9.60 9.40 10.39
CA SER A 56 8.82 10.13 9.42
C SER A 56 7.64 9.28 8.99
N LEU A 57 6.44 9.84 9.10
CA LEU A 57 5.26 9.25 8.51
C LEU A 57 5.56 8.91 7.05
N PRO A 58 4.98 7.83 6.48
CA PRO A 58 5.20 7.53 5.08
C PRO A 58 4.73 8.67 4.19
N SER A 59 5.44 8.92 3.10
CA SER A 59 4.93 9.77 2.04
C SER A 59 3.85 9.01 1.27
N ILE A 60 2.76 9.69 0.93
CA ILE A 60 1.58 9.06 0.35
C ILE A 60 1.19 9.72 -0.97
N LEU A 61 0.94 8.91 -2.00
CA LEU A 61 0.29 9.32 -3.23
C LEU A 61 -1.17 8.85 -3.21
N VAL A 62 -2.09 9.74 -3.59
CA VAL A 62 -3.52 9.40 -3.74
C VAL A 62 -3.88 9.41 -5.22
N THR A 63 -4.48 8.32 -5.71
CA THR A 63 -4.75 8.11 -7.12
C THR A 63 -6.10 7.41 -7.34
N PRO A 64 -6.85 7.72 -8.38
CA PRO A 64 -8.06 6.97 -8.72
C PRO A 64 -7.71 5.53 -9.15
N ALA A 65 -8.59 4.59 -8.86
CA ALA A 65 -8.53 3.28 -9.50
C ALA A 65 -8.82 3.46 -11.00
N GLN A 66 -8.05 2.77 -11.85
CA GLN A 66 -8.24 2.85 -13.30
C GLN A 66 -9.60 2.30 -13.73
N ASN A 67 -10.34 3.06 -14.49
CA ASN A 67 -11.64 2.68 -15.06
C ASN A 67 -11.60 2.61 -16.61
N GLY A 68 -10.47 2.18 -17.18
CA GLY A 68 -10.39 2.06 -18.65
C GLY A 68 -8.96 2.01 -19.17
N LYS A 69 -8.77 1.34 -20.31
CA LYS A 69 -7.47 1.31 -20.99
C LYS A 69 -7.18 2.67 -21.64
N GLY A 70 -5.99 3.21 -21.36
CA GLY A 70 -5.46 4.39 -22.06
C GLY A 70 -5.85 5.75 -21.49
N ILE A 71 -6.50 5.81 -20.32
CA ILE A 71 -6.78 7.07 -19.62
C ILE A 71 -5.84 7.16 -18.41
N SER A 72 -5.03 8.22 -18.33
CA SER A 72 -4.15 8.41 -17.18
C SER A 72 -4.96 8.82 -15.92
N GLU A 73 -4.43 8.50 -14.75
CA GLU A 73 -5.03 8.86 -13.46
C GLU A 73 -5.24 10.38 -13.34
N LEU A 74 -4.30 11.16 -13.84
CA LEU A 74 -4.39 12.63 -13.88
C LEU A 74 -5.59 13.08 -14.74
N GLN A 75 -5.79 12.47 -15.92
CA GLN A 75 -6.95 12.77 -16.77
C GLN A 75 -8.27 12.38 -16.10
N VAL A 76 -8.30 11.27 -15.35
CA VAL A 76 -9.50 10.89 -14.58
C VAL A 76 -9.87 11.97 -13.58
N VAL A 77 -8.91 12.47 -12.80
CA VAL A 77 -9.14 13.52 -11.80
C VAL A 77 -9.52 14.84 -12.45
N GLN A 78 -8.86 15.23 -13.53
CA GLN A 78 -9.14 16.49 -14.24
C GLN A 78 -10.52 16.54 -14.86
N ASN A 79 -10.99 15.41 -15.40
CA ASN A 79 -12.24 15.32 -16.16
C ASN A 79 -13.43 14.83 -15.33
N ASN A 80 -13.22 14.34 -14.11
CA ASN A 80 -14.30 13.80 -13.26
C ASN A 80 -14.36 14.52 -11.91
N PRO A 81 -15.31 15.45 -11.70
CA PRO A 81 -15.46 16.17 -10.44
C PRO A 81 -15.69 15.27 -9.23
N MET A 82 -16.31 14.09 -9.41
CA MET A 82 -16.52 13.13 -8.33
C MET A 82 -15.21 12.47 -7.90
N ALA A 83 -14.35 12.11 -8.86
CA ALA A 83 -13.02 11.60 -8.57
C ALA A 83 -12.16 12.67 -7.86
N ARG A 84 -12.26 13.91 -8.32
CA ARG A 84 -11.59 15.06 -7.67
C ARG A 84 -12.03 15.23 -6.22
N ALA A 85 -13.35 15.21 -5.95
CA ALA A 85 -13.89 15.37 -4.60
C ALA A 85 -13.38 14.26 -3.64
N MET A 86 -13.30 13.02 -4.10
CA MET A 86 -12.74 11.91 -3.31
C MET A 86 -11.24 12.12 -3.04
N MET A 87 -10.46 12.48 -4.05
CA MET A 87 -9.02 12.75 -3.90
C MET A 87 -8.77 13.89 -2.92
N GLU A 88 -9.49 14.99 -3.05
CA GLU A 88 -9.38 16.15 -2.15
C GLU A 88 -9.71 15.76 -0.70
N ALA A 89 -10.75 14.95 -0.48
CA ALA A 89 -11.13 14.47 0.85
C ALA A 89 -10.02 13.66 1.52
N VAL A 90 -9.39 12.76 0.77
CA VAL A 90 -8.29 11.93 1.26
C VAL A 90 -7.04 12.78 1.51
N ASN A 91 -6.69 13.66 0.57
CA ASN A 91 -5.55 14.57 0.70
C ASN A 91 -5.72 15.53 1.89
N GLU A 92 -6.92 16.10 2.08
CA GLU A 92 -7.24 16.96 3.23
C GLU A 92 -7.07 16.20 4.56
N TYR A 93 -7.54 14.97 4.63
CA TYR A 93 -7.37 14.14 5.82
C TYR A 93 -5.89 13.90 6.13
N LEU A 94 -5.11 13.51 5.13
CA LEU A 94 -3.69 13.19 5.29
C LEU A 94 -2.85 14.42 5.64
N THR A 95 -3.07 15.55 4.96
CA THR A 95 -2.34 16.78 5.22
C THR A 95 -2.63 17.36 6.61
N LYS A 96 -3.87 17.24 7.10
CA LYS A 96 -4.22 17.58 8.51
C LYS A 96 -3.48 16.71 9.54
N LYS A 97 -3.06 15.50 9.12
CA LYS A 97 -2.29 14.56 9.94
C LYS A 97 -0.77 14.67 9.71
N LEU A 98 -0.35 15.69 8.96
CA LEU A 98 1.06 16.01 8.65
C LEU A 98 1.78 14.91 7.83
N TYR A 99 1.05 14.14 7.03
CA TYR A 99 1.68 13.28 6.04
C TYR A 99 2.31 14.10 4.90
N ASP A 100 3.41 13.61 4.33
CA ASP A 100 3.96 14.12 3.08
C ASP A 100 3.13 13.57 1.91
N VAL A 101 2.15 14.35 1.43
CA VAL A 101 1.25 13.96 0.35
C VAL A 101 1.84 14.38 -0.98
N LYS A 102 2.11 13.39 -1.85
CA LYS A 102 2.56 13.63 -3.22
C LYS A 102 1.35 13.93 -4.10
N SER A 103 1.48 14.92 -4.99
CA SER A 103 0.40 15.34 -5.87
C SER A 103 0.62 14.84 -7.29
N LEU A 104 -0.42 14.22 -7.89
CA LEU A 104 -0.45 13.91 -9.32
C LEU A 104 -0.42 15.17 -10.20
N GLU A 105 -0.92 16.29 -9.68
CA GLU A 105 -1.00 17.55 -10.44
C GLU A 105 0.29 18.38 -10.34
N GLY A 106 1.14 18.09 -9.35
CA GLY A 106 2.32 18.89 -9.03
C GLY A 106 3.53 18.68 -9.94
N ASP A 107 3.56 17.61 -10.71
CA ASP A 107 4.71 17.27 -11.58
C ASP A 107 4.34 17.21 -13.05
N ALA A 108 4.67 18.27 -13.78
CA ALA A 108 4.46 18.33 -15.22
C ALA A 108 5.26 17.26 -16.01
N ASN A 109 6.29 16.69 -15.40
CA ASN A 109 7.12 15.65 -15.99
C ASN A 109 6.68 14.23 -15.63
N LEU A 110 5.69 14.08 -14.76
CA LEU A 110 5.24 12.78 -14.28
C LEU A 110 4.92 11.81 -15.43
N ASN A 111 4.16 12.27 -16.44
CA ASN A 111 3.80 11.43 -17.57
C ASN A 111 5.03 10.94 -18.36
N SER A 112 6.05 11.76 -18.52
CA SER A 112 7.28 11.35 -19.21
C SER A 112 8.09 10.36 -18.39
N VAL A 113 8.11 10.49 -17.07
CA VAL A 113 8.80 9.56 -16.17
C VAL A 113 8.06 8.21 -16.12
N VAL A 114 6.74 8.23 -16.04
CA VAL A 114 5.91 7.02 -16.06
C VAL A 114 6.03 6.29 -17.40
N GLN A 115 6.00 7.01 -18.53
CA GLN A 115 6.22 6.42 -19.85
C GLN A 115 7.61 5.81 -19.98
N MET A 116 8.64 6.51 -19.54
CA MET A 116 10.01 5.98 -19.57
C MET A 116 10.14 4.71 -18.72
N GLN A 117 9.46 4.61 -17.59
CA GLN A 117 9.44 3.40 -16.75
C GLN A 117 8.67 2.26 -17.41
N ASN A 118 7.54 2.55 -18.08
CA ASN A 118 6.80 1.56 -18.86
C ASN A 118 7.62 1.01 -20.03
N ASP A 119 8.30 1.89 -20.77
CA ASP A 119 9.14 1.50 -21.91
C ASP A 119 10.31 0.62 -21.49
N ILE A 120 10.83 0.82 -20.27
CA ILE A 120 11.92 0.00 -19.71
C ILE A 120 11.40 -1.33 -19.17
N ALA A 121 10.23 -1.34 -18.54
CA ALA A 121 9.67 -2.53 -17.91
C ALA A 121 9.06 -3.51 -18.95
N GLU A 122 8.76 -3.05 -20.16
CA GLU A 122 8.06 -3.82 -21.21
C GLU A 122 6.76 -4.50 -20.70
N THR A 123 6.12 -3.91 -19.68
CA THR A 123 4.98 -4.50 -18.99
C THR A 123 3.76 -3.59 -19.07
N ASP A 124 2.58 -4.19 -19.15
CA ASP A 124 1.28 -3.53 -18.90
C ASP A 124 1.08 -3.27 -17.39
N GLU A 125 2.10 -2.71 -16.71
CA GLU A 125 2.02 -2.48 -15.28
C GLU A 125 0.99 -1.39 -14.93
N ASP A 126 0.49 -1.48 -13.72
CA ASP A 126 -0.42 -0.51 -13.14
C ASP A 126 0.25 0.89 -13.06
N LEU A 127 -0.28 1.84 -13.81
CA LEU A 127 0.25 3.21 -13.87
C LEU A 127 0.31 3.88 -12.49
N SER A 128 -0.61 3.55 -11.57
CA SER A 128 -0.57 4.07 -10.20
C SER A 128 0.66 3.61 -9.42
N TYR A 129 1.06 2.36 -9.63
CA TYR A 129 2.27 1.80 -9.05
C TYR A 129 3.51 2.53 -9.58
N LEU A 130 3.61 2.69 -10.89
CA LEU A 130 4.72 3.39 -11.53
C LEU A 130 4.79 4.88 -11.13
N ALA A 131 3.64 5.55 -11.06
CA ALA A 131 3.56 6.92 -10.58
C ALA A 131 4.03 7.06 -9.13
N SER A 132 3.67 6.11 -8.25
CA SER A 132 4.11 6.12 -6.86
C SER A 132 5.63 5.97 -6.72
N LEU A 133 6.22 5.09 -7.52
CA LEU A 133 7.68 4.92 -7.58
C LEU A 133 8.38 6.16 -8.13
N ALA A 134 7.85 6.75 -9.20
CA ALA A 134 8.42 7.93 -9.86
C ALA A 134 8.42 9.16 -8.93
N LEU A 135 7.33 9.36 -8.19
CA LEU A 135 7.20 10.46 -7.22
C LEU A 135 7.90 10.17 -5.88
N GLY A 136 8.44 8.96 -5.71
CA GLY A 136 9.10 8.55 -4.49
C GLY A 136 8.15 8.46 -3.30
N ALA A 137 6.89 8.12 -3.53
CA ALA A 137 5.95 7.82 -2.46
C ALA A 137 6.29 6.48 -1.80
N ASP A 138 6.11 6.37 -0.48
CA ASP A 138 6.26 5.13 0.26
C ASP A 138 5.00 4.26 0.14
N VAL A 139 3.86 4.91 0.07
CA VAL A 139 2.53 4.30 -0.01
C VAL A 139 1.71 4.99 -1.10
N TYR A 140 0.91 4.24 -1.84
CA TYR A 140 -0.12 4.84 -2.67
C TYR A 140 -1.51 4.33 -2.27
N ILE A 141 -2.48 5.23 -2.28
CA ILE A 141 -3.88 4.94 -1.98
C ILE A 141 -4.68 5.05 -3.26
N LYS A 142 -5.25 3.92 -3.70
CA LYS A 142 -6.24 3.90 -4.78
C LYS A 142 -7.63 4.09 -4.22
N PHE A 143 -8.39 4.99 -4.82
CA PHE A 143 -9.78 5.19 -4.47
C PHE A 143 -10.71 4.88 -5.65
N SER A 144 -11.88 4.36 -5.34
CA SER A 144 -13.00 4.24 -6.27
C SER A 144 -14.30 4.65 -5.61
N GLY A 145 -15.24 5.17 -6.38
CA GLY A 145 -16.57 5.54 -5.93
C GLY A 145 -17.63 4.84 -6.75
N ASN A 146 -18.70 4.39 -6.11
CA ASN A 146 -19.86 3.82 -6.75
C ASN A 146 -21.10 4.61 -6.34
N VAL A 147 -21.80 5.14 -7.33
CA VAL A 147 -23.01 5.96 -7.16
C VAL A 147 -24.22 5.15 -7.63
N LYS A 148 -25.14 4.91 -6.71
CA LYS A 148 -26.44 4.29 -6.98
C LYS A 148 -27.54 5.24 -6.54
N PRO A 149 -28.76 5.13 -7.07
CA PRO A 149 -29.88 5.92 -6.59
C PRO A 149 -30.05 5.76 -5.07
N GLY A 150 -29.87 6.86 -4.31
CA GLY A 150 -30.02 6.89 -2.86
C GLY A 150 -28.87 6.32 -2.03
N ALA A 151 -27.81 5.81 -2.65
CA ALA A 151 -26.67 5.26 -1.93
C ALA A 151 -25.34 5.53 -2.66
N ILE A 152 -24.33 5.93 -1.91
CA ILE A 152 -22.97 6.14 -2.42
C ILE A 152 -22.00 5.31 -1.59
N SER A 153 -21.04 4.67 -2.25
CA SER A 153 -19.93 3.98 -1.57
C SER A 153 -18.59 4.45 -2.10
N VAL A 154 -17.60 4.50 -1.22
CA VAL A 154 -16.20 4.76 -1.54
C VAL A 154 -15.37 3.60 -1.02
N ASP A 155 -14.49 3.09 -1.88
CA ASP A 155 -13.50 2.08 -1.54
C ASP A 155 -12.11 2.70 -1.61
N LEU A 156 -11.31 2.49 -0.56
CA LEU A 156 -9.92 2.96 -0.44
C LEU A 156 -9.02 1.75 -0.24
N ASN A 157 -7.99 1.62 -1.06
CA ASN A 157 -7.01 0.56 -0.97
C ASN A 157 -5.61 1.16 -0.90
N ALA A 158 -4.87 0.87 0.16
CA ALA A 158 -3.50 1.34 0.35
C ALA A 158 -2.50 0.24 0.02
N TYR A 159 -1.47 0.60 -0.73
CA TYR A 159 -0.41 -0.31 -1.17
C TYR A 159 0.96 0.25 -0.83
N GLU A 160 1.90 -0.60 -0.54
CA GLU A 160 3.32 -0.27 -0.42
C GLU A 160 3.93 -0.12 -1.82
N SER A 161 4.67 0.97 -2.05
CA SER A 161 5.09 1.37 -3.40
C SER A 161 6.18 0.50 -4.01
N SER A 162 7.08 -0.11 -3.22
CA SER A 162 8.17 -0.92 -3.77
C SER A 162 7.76 -2.32 -4.19
N THR A 163 6.69 -2.85 -3.59
CA THR A 163 6.23 -4.24 -3.77
C THR A 163 4.83 -4.37 -4.31
N ALA A 164 4.07 -3.28 -4.42
CA ALA A 164 2.63 -3.27 -4.67
C ALA A 164 1.82 -4.12 -3.65
N ARG A 165 2.38 -4.36 -2.45
CA ARG A 165 1.72 -5.12 -1.39
C ARG A 165 0.56 -4.33 -0.80
N LEU A 166 -0.63 -4.94 -0.74
CA LEU A 166 -1.80 -4.37 -0.09
C LEU A 166 -1.54 -4.22 1.42
N LEU A 167 -1.61 -2.99 1.93
CA LEU A 167 -1.49 -2.66 3.35
C LEU A 167 -2.86 -2.68 4.05
N GLY A 168 -3.91 -2.34 3.32
CA GLY A 168 -5.27 -2.35 3.83
C GLY A 168 -6.30 -1.87 2.83
N SER A 169 -7.53 -2.28 3.08
CA SER A 169 -8.72 -1.83 2.35
C SER A 169 -9.75 -1.34 3.34
N GLU A 170 -10.43 -0.27 3.00
CA GLU A 170 -11.58 0.27 3.74
C GLU A 170 -12.63 0.77 2.79
N SER A 171 -13.89 0.58 3.19
CA SER A 171 -15.05 1.06 2.46
C SER A 171 -15.94 1.85 3.40
N ALA A 172 -16.57 2.89 2.85
CA ALA A 172 -17.64 3.60 3.55
C ALA A 172 -18.81 3.86 2.61
N MET A 173 -20.01 3.78 3.18
CA MET A 173 -21.26 4.03 2.46
C MET A 173 -21.97 5.23 3.07
N ASP A 174 -22.63 6.02 2.25
CA ASP A 174 -23.55 7.08 2.66
C ASP A 174 -24.91 6.84 1.99
N ASP A 175 -25.95 6.63 2.81
CA ASP A 175 -27.31 6.30 2.37
C ASP A 175 -28.22 7.54 2.40
N ASP A 176 -27.71 8.67 2.90
CA ASP A 176 -28.45 9.92 3.06
C ASP A 176 -27.79 11.05 2.26
N CYS A 177 -27.69 10.84 0.95
CA CYS A 177 -27.26 11.89 0.04
C CYS A 177 -28.43 12.79 -0.29
N GLY A 178 -28.40 14.03 0.22
CA GLY A 178 -29.49 15.00 0.17
C GLY A 178 -29.90 15.48 -1.24
N GLY A 179 -29.36 14.90 -2.32
CA GLY A 179 -29.67 15.24 -3.70
C GLY A 179 -29.07 14.28 -4.70
N ASN A 180 -29.61 14.35 -5.94
CA ASN A 180 -29.12 13.56 -7.08
C ASN A 180 -28.32 14.43 -8.07
N ASP A 181 -28.07 15.69 -7.75
CA ASP A 181 -27.24 16.54 -8.58
C ASP A 181 -25.74 16.26 -8.33
N GLN A 182 -24.91 16.70 -9.25
CA GLN A 182 -23.48 16.43 -9.24
C GLN A 182 -22.78 16.97 -7.99
N THR A 183 -23.23 18.10 -7.45
CA THR A 183 -22.65 18.72 -6.27
C THR A 183 -22.95 17.89 -5.02
N ALA A 184 -24.23 17.52 -4.83
CA ALA A 184 -24.66 16.69 -3.71
C ALA A 184 -23.95 15.33 -3.71
N ILE A 185 -23.81 14.70 -4.88
CA ILE A 185 -23.09 13.44 -5.06
C ILE A 185 -21.60 13.62 -4.68
N ALA A 186 -20.95 14.69 -5.15
CA ALA A 186 -19.56 14.97 -4.82
C ALA A 186 -19.34 15.18 -3.31
N GLU A 187 -20.24 15.91 -2.65
CA GLU A 187 -20.21 16.10 -1.19
C GLU A 187 -20.37 14.79 -0.41
N CYS A 188 -21.27 13.91 -0.86
CA CYS A 188 -21.44 12.59 -0.25
C CYS A 188 -20.22 11.71 -0.42
N LEU A 189 -19.62 11.68 -1.62
CA LEU A 189 -18.36 10.97 -1.86
C LEU A 189 -17.23 11.51 -0.99
N HIS A 190 -17.15 12.83 -0.85
CA HIS A 190 -16.19 13.47 0.05
C HIS A 190 -16.36 13.03 1.51
N LYS A 191 -17.61 13.02 2.02
CA LYS A 191 -17.92 12.56 3.38
C LYS A 191 -17.59 11.08 3.57
N ALA A 192 -17.97 10.22 2.61
CA ALA A 192 -17.69 8.79 2.66
C ALA A 192 -16.18 8.51 2.64
N ALA A 193 -15.41 9.16 1.77
CA ALA A 193 -13.96 9.05 1.72
C ALA A 193 -13.32 9.42 3.08
N ARG A 194 -13.72 10.54 3.66
CA ARG A 194 -13.23 10.96 5.00
C ARG A 194 -13.60 9.98 6.11
N ARG A 195 -14.75 9.30 6.00
CA ARG A 195 -15.19 8.30 7.00
C ARG A 195 -14.36 7.02 6.94
N ALA A 196 -13.89 6.62 5.76
CA ALA A 196 -13.06 5.43 5.57
C ALA A 196 -11.60 5.65 6.06
N MET A 197 -11.08 6.86 5.95
CA MET A 197 -9.66 7.18 6.20
C MET A 197 -9.11 6.78 7.58
N PRO A 198 -9.80 6.98 8.73
CA PRO A 198 -9.23 6.68 10.04
C PRO A 198 -8.83 5.21 10.22
N GLN A 199 -9.62 4.29 9.69
CA GLN A 199 -9.32 2.86 9.78
C GLN A 199 -8.21 2.47 8.80
N LEU A 200 -8.21 3.04 7.60
CA LEU A 200 -7.14 2.84 6.63
C LEU A 200 -5.80 3.37 7.16
N GLU A 201 -5.78 4.56 7.73
CA GLU A 201 -4.59 5.15 8.37
C GLU A 201 -4.01 4.22 9.45
N LYS A 202 -4.87 3.65 10.30
CA LYS A 202 -4.44 2.70 11.33
C LYS A 202 -3.73 1.49 10.73
N LYS A 203 -4.24 0.94 9.63
CA LYS A 203 -3.62 -0.19 8.92
C LYS A 203 -2.28 0.22 8.30
N ILE A 204 -2.23 1.37 7.63
CA ILE A 204 -1.00 1.91 7.04
C ILE A 204 0.07 2.06 8.12
N LYS A 205 -0.25 2.68 9.27
CA LYS A 205 0.70 2.87 10.37
C LYS A 205 1.22 1.56 10.94
N ALA A 206 0.36 0.56 11.11
CA ALA A 206 0.76 -0.74 11.64
C ALA A 206 1.77 -1.46 10.72
N TYR A 207 1.54 -1.41 9.40
CA TYR A 207 2.49 -1.96 8.43
C TYR A 207 3.77 -1.13 8.33
N TRP A 208 3.66 0.20 8.38
CA TRP A 208 4.81 1.09 8.33
C TRP A 208 5.79 0.84 9.49
N GLN A 209 5.27 0.68 10.70
CA GLN A 209 6.08 0.31 11.86
C GLN A 209 6.80 -1.02 11.68
N LYS A 210 6.07 -2.03 11.22
CA LYS A 210 6.63 -3.35 10.94
C LYS A 210 7.73 -3.28 9.87
N ASP A 211 7.54 -2.49 8.82
CA ASP A 211 8.54 -2.33 7.76
C ASP A 211 9.79 -1.59 8.25
N LEU A 212 9.66 -0.60 9.12
CA LEU A 212 10.81 0.05 9.77
C LEU A 212 11.63 -0.93 10.63
N GLU A 213 10.98 -1.85 11.33
CA GLU A 213 11.64 -2.90 12.11
C GLU A 213 12.38 -3.91 11.21
N GLN A 214 11.81 -4.25 10.05
CA GLN A 214 12.38 -5.20 9.10
C GLN A 214 13.48 -4.61 8.20
N GLY A 215 13.58 -3.31 8.10
CA GLY A 215 14.44 -2.54 7.22
C GLY A 215 13.68 -1.80 6.12
N VAL A 216 14.29 -0.74 5.63
CA VAL A 216 13.72 0.07 4.54
C VAL A 216 13.74 -0.73 3.24
N GLN A 217 12.59 -0.82 2.58
CA GLN A 217 12.45 -1.57 1.33
C GLN A 217 12.81 -0.70 0.14
N TYR A 218 13.59 -1.27 -0.79
CA TYR A 218 13.90 -0.68 -2.08
C TYR A 218 13.63 -1.68 -3.20
N LYS A 219 12.97 -1.23 -4.27
CA LYS A 219 12.88 -1.93 -5.54
C LYS A 219 14.17 -1.67 -6.31
N VAL A 220 14.86 -2.72 -6.73
CA VAL A 220 16.09 -2.65 -7.52
C VAL A 220 15.86 -3.37 -8.83
N ILE A 221 16.01 -2.65 -9.93
CA ILE A 221 15.96 -3.21 -11.29
C ILE A 221 17.32 -2.97 -11.92
N MET A 222 17.96 -4.05 -12.35
CA MET A 222 19.24 -4.03 -13.04
C MET A 222 19.04 -4.61 -14.44
N ASN A 223 19.28 -3.80 -15.48
CA ASN A 223 19.26 -4.26 -16.86
C ASN A 223 20.68 -4.63 -17.29
N ILE A 224 20.86 -5.83 -17.78
CA ILE A 224 22.14 -6.30 -18.33
C ILE A 224 22.17 -5.96 -19.82
N LYS A 225 23.04 -5.02 -20.20
CA LYS A 225 23.15 -4.48 -21.55
C LYS A 225 24.51 -4.76 -22.21
N GLY A 226 25.48 -5.25 -21.42
CA GLY A 226 26.80 -5.62 -21.93
C GLY A 226 26.76 -6.85 -22.84
N GLU A 227 27.82 -7.01 -23.63
CA GLU A 227 28.05 -8.24 -24.41
C GLU A 227 28.69 -9.29 -23.50
N PHE A 228 27.86 -9.97 -22.72
CA PHE A 228 28.26 -11.08 -21.85
C PHE A 228 27.91 -12.41 -22.53
N ASP A 229 28.77 -13.41 -22.41
CA ASP A 229 28.41 -14.79 -22.77
C ASP A 229 27.59 -15.46 -21.66
N GLU A 230 27.12 -16.71 -21.92
CA GLU A 230 26.23 -17.42 -20.96
C GLU A 230 26.92 -17.69 -19.64
N GLU A 231 28.22 -18.01 -19.62
CA GLU A 231 28.98 -18.29 -18.39
C GLU A 231 29.22 -17.00 -17.59
N GLU A 232 29.55 -15.90 -18.26
CA GLU A 232 29.70 -14.58 -17.64
C GLU A 232 28.38 -14.07 -17.04
N ILE A 233 27.24 -14.37 -17.68
CA ILE A 233 25.91 -14.02 -17.12
C ILE A 233 25.59 -14.83 -15.87
N GLU A 234 25.88 -16.15 -15.86
CA GLU A 234 25.68 -17.00 -14.68
C GLU A 234 26.56 -16.55 -13.52
N ASP A 235 27.84 -16.28 -13.76
CA ASP A 235 28.77 -15.74 -12.78
C ASP A 235 28.28 -14.39 -12.24
N LEU A 236 27.81 -13.49 -13.11
CA LEU A 236 27.27 -12.18 -12.72
C LEU A 236 26.02 -12.34 -11.83
N HIS A 237 25.13 -13.28 -12.15
CA HIS A 237 23.96 -13.59 -11.34
C HIS A 237 24.32 -14.09 -9.94
N ASP A 238 25.25 -15.01 -9.84
CA ASP A 238 25.70 -15.56 -8.56
C ASP A 238 26.41 -14.51 -7.71
N ASP A 239 27.22 -13.69 -8.32
CA ASP A 239 27.90 -12.58 -7.67
C ASP A 239 26.94 -11.55 -7.13
N ILE A 240 25.93 -11.16 -7.92
CA ILE A 240 24.88 -10.22 -7.50
C ILE A 240 24.05 -10.84 -6.38
N ALA A 241 23.57 -12.05 -6.55
CA ALA A 241 22.77 -12.71 -5.52
C ALA A 241 23.49 -12.86 -4.20
N THR A 242 24.78 -13.23 -4.25
CA THR A 242 25.64 -13.39 -3.06
C THR A 242 25.97 -12.02 -2.46
N GLY A 243 26.35 -11.04 -3.28
CA GLY A 243 26.68 -9.70 -2.84
C GLY A 243 25.50 -9.00 -2.15
N LEU A 244 24.31 -9.07 -2.75
CA LEU A 244 23.09 -8.51 -2.18
C LEU A 244 22.75 -9.14 -0.82
N LYS A 245 22.78 -10.49 -0.72
CA LYS A 245 22.51 -11.21 0.54
C LYS A 245 23.51 -10.87 1.63
N LYS A 246 24.75 -10.55 1.28
CA LYS A 246 25.80 -10.16 2.23
C LYS A 246 25.64 -8.73 2.73
N ALA A 247 25.18 -7.82 1.87
CA ALA A 247 25.13 -6.38 2.18
C ALA A 247 23.83 -5.95 2.86
N PHE A 248 22.73 -6.66 2.61
CA PHE A 248 21.40 -6.23 3.08
C PHE A 248 20.77 -7.25 4.03
N LYS A 249 19.92 -6.77 4.95
CA LYS A 249 19.23 -7.60 5.95
C LYS A 249 18.43 -8.74 5.33
N ARG A 250 17.80 -8.45 4.18
CA ARG A 250 16.99 -9.43 3.43
C ARG A 250 16.95 -9.04 1.95
N VAL A 251 16.91 -10.02 1.09
CA VAL A 251 16.80 -9.87 -0.36
C VAL A 251 15.77 -10.85 -0.89
N ASN A 252 14.83 -10.37 -1.68
CA ASN A 252 13.91 -11.17 -2.45
C ASN A 252 14.18 -10.89 -3.93
N VAL A 253 14.69 -11.86 -4.65
CA VAL A 253 14.83 -11.78 -6.11
C VAL A 253 13.53 -12.24 -6.73
N ASN A 254 12.85 -11.35 -7.45
CA ASN A 254 11.58 -11.63 -8.12
C ASN A 254 11.80 -12.21 -9.52
N VAL A 255 12.76 -11.62 -10.24
CA VAL A 255 13.13 -12.03 -11.60
C VAL A 255 14.64 -12.02 -11.73
N MET A 256 15.18 -13.04 -12.39
CA MET A 256 16.59 -13.11 -12.78
C MET A 256 16.67 -13.79 -14.14
N THR A 257 17.01 -13.02 -15.15
CA THR A 257 17.15 -13.45 -16.54
C THR A 257 18.44 -12.92 -17.13
N ALA A 258 18.85 -13.40 -18.29
CA ALA A 258 20.04 -12.90 -18.99
C ALA A 258 20.03 -11.38 -19.28
N LYS A 259 18.87 -10.73 -19.21
CA LYS A 259 18.73 -9.29 -19.51
C LYS A 259 18.32 -8.45 -18.32
N THR A 260 17.71 -9.03 -17.29
CA THR A 260 17.11 -8.25 -16.21
C THR A 260 17.16 -8.99 -14.89
N ILE A 261 17.54 -8.27 -13.84
CA ILE A 261 17.40 -8.71 -12.47
C ILE A 261 16.46 -7.74 -11.76
N ASP A 262 15.38 -8.26 -11.20
CA ASP A 262 14.40 -7.55 -10.39
C ASP A 262 14.45 -8.08 -8.97
N ALA A 263 14.75 -7.23 -8.02
CA ALA A 263 14.85 -7.59 -6.62
C ALA A 263 14.22 -6.54 -5.70
N ILE A 264 13.77 -7.01 -4.54
CA ILE A 264 13.40 -6.17 -3.41
C ILE A 264 14.43 -6.42 -2.32
N ILE A 265 15.06 -5.36 -1.87
CA ILE A 265 16.03 -5.39 -0.80
C ILE A 265 15.49 -4.69 0.44
N TYR A 266 15.88 -5.18 1.61
CA TYR A 266 15.56 -4.61 2.92
C TYR A 266 16.88 -4.14 3.54
N ALA A 267 17.09 -2.83 3.50
CA ALA A 267 18.30 -2.20 3.96
C ALA A 267 18.17 -1.70 5.41
N ASP A 268 19.25 -1.73 6.18
CA ASP A 268 19.27 -1.06 7.48
C ASP A 268 19.24 0.45 7.28
N GLY A 269 18.21 1.13 7.80
CA GLY A 269 18.05 2.58 7.63
C GLY A 269 19.17 3.41 8.28
N ASN A 270 19.91 2.84 9.23
CA ASN A 270 21.07 3.53 9.85
C ASN A 270 22.32 3.43 8.95
N GLU A 271 22.49 2.30 8.26
CA GLU A 271 23.61 2.08 7.34
C GLU A 271 23.33 2.64 5.95
N PHE A 272 22.08 2.51 5.50
CA PHE A 272 21.61 2.95 4.19
C PHE A 272 20.45 3.95 4.34
N PRO A 273 20.74 5.22 4.64
CA PRO A 273 19.70 6.23 4.92
C PRO A 273 18.87 6.60 3.68
N ASP A 274 19.37 6.33 2.47
CA ASP A 274 18.74 6.69 1.21
C ASP A 274 19.06 5.70 0.08
N SER A 275 18.36 5.83 -1.03
CA SER A 275 18.55 5.01 -2.23
C SER A 275 19.93 5.22 -2.88
N GLN A 276 20.56 6.38 -2.69
CA GLN A 276 21.89 6.64 -3.24
C GLN A 276 22.96 5.82 -2.49
N SER A 277 22.84 5.66 -1.19
CA SER A 277 23.75 4.83 -0.38
C SER A 277 23.63 3.35 -0.76
N VAL A 278 22.37 2.88 -0.97
CA VAL A 278 22.08 1.54 -1.48
C VAL A 278 22.67 1.32 -2.87
N TYR A 279 22.44 2.25 -3.80
CA TYR A 279 23.03 2.20 -5.15
C TYR A 279 24.54 2.11 -5.11
N SER A 280 25.18 2.91 -4.23
CA SER A 280 26.63 2.92 -4.08
C SER A 280 27.20 1.58 -3.57
N ALA A 281 26.47 0.93 -2.66
CA ALA A 281 26.82 -0.42 -2.19
C ALA A 281 26.72 -1.45 -3.32
N ILE A 282 25.62 -1.44 -4.09
CA ILE A 282 25.42 -2.33 -5.25
C ILE A 282 26.52 -2.10 -6.29
N ARG A 283 26.80 -0.84 -6.62
CA ARG A 283 27.89 -0.49 -7.55
C ARG A 283 29.26 -1.00 -7.04
N GLY A 284 29.48 -0.94 -5.73
CA GLY A 284 30.71 -1.43 -5.11
C GLY A 284 30.92 -2.94 -5.30
N MET A 285 29.84 -3.73 -5.23
CA MET A 285 29.87 -5.19 -5.45
C MET A 285 30.21 -5.55 -6.89
N LEU A 286 29.74 -4.74 -7.85
CA LEU A 286 29.91 -4.96 -9.28
C LEU A 286 31.24 -4.41 -9.83
N LYS A 287 32.07 -3.82 -8.98
CA LYS A 287 33.36 -3.26 -9.40
C LYS A 287 34.28 -4.36 -9.93
N GLY A 288 34.67 -4.21 -11.20
CA GLY A 288 35.53 -5.19 -11.88
C GLY A 288 34.78 -6.34 -12.57
N LYS A 289 33.43 -6.34 -12.53
CA LYS A 289 32.57 -7.36 -13.16
C LYS A 289 31.69 -6.76 -14.26
N GLY A 290 31.49 -5.48 -14.26
CA GLY A 290 30.77 -4.71 -15.25
C GLY A 290 30.76 -3.23 -14.89
N GLN A 291 30.51 -2.38 -15.88
CA GLN A 291 30.28 -0.97 -15.64
C GLN A 291 28.82 -0.76 -15.24
N THR A 292 28.61 0.02 -14.22
CA THR A 292 27.23 0.31 -13.75
C THR A 292 26.86 1.74 -14.10
N LYS A 293 25.69 1.91 -14.69
CA LYS A 293 25.13 3.20 -15.04
C LYS A 293 23.81 3.41 -14.33
N LYS A 294 23.73 4.48 -13.55
CA LYS A 294 22.48 4.88 -12.91
C LYS A 294 21.52 5.45 -13.95
N ILE A 295 20.33 4.85 -14.07
CA ILE A 295 19.29 5.30 -15.00
C ILE A 295 18.28 6.15 -14.26
N ASN A 296 17.71 5.63 -13.15
CA ASN A 296 16.77 6.37 -12.34
C ASN A 296 16.97 6.03 -10.85
N LEU A 297 16.83 7.02 -9.99
CA LEU A 297 16.96 6.87 -8.56
C LEU A 297 15.89 7.73 -7.88
N THR A 298 14.92 7.07 -7.29
CA THR A 298 13.93 7.73 -6.47
C THR A 298 14.03 7.25 -5.02
N ARG A 299 13.15 7.70 -4.15
CA ARG A 299 13.15 7.30 -2.74
C ARG A 299 13.05 5.78 -2.55
N LYS A 300 12.35 5.07 -3.42
CA LYS A 300 12.04 3.63 -3.30
C LYS A 300 12.49 2.78 -4.47
N LEU A 301 12.95 3.41 -5.57
CA LEU A 301 13.36 2.72 -6.78
C LEU A 301 14.83 3.00 -7.10
N ILE A 302 15.55 1.96 -7.44
CA ILE A 302 16.91 2.00 -7.99
C ILE A 302 16.83 1.28 -9.34
N LEU A 303 16.98 2.03 -10.42
CA LEU A 303 17.06 1.53 -11.78
C LEU A 303 18.44 1.79 -12.33
N MET A 304 19.11 0.73 -12.79
CA MET A 304 20.48 0.82 -13.29
C MET A 304 20.73 -0.15 -14.44
N ASP A 305 21.67 0.19 -15.30
CA ASP A 305 22.22 -0.69 -16.33
C ASP A 305 23.56 -1.27 -15.86
N ILE A 306 23.87 -2.47 -16.31
CA ILE A 306 25.16 -3.18 -16.17
C ILE A 306 25.67 -3.39 -17.59
N GLU A 307 26.85 -2.81 -17.91
CA GLU A 307 27.49 -2.82 -19.23
C GLU A 307 28.86 -3.49 -19.14
#